data_666a348cacd237618e196529a5f83903
#
_entry.id   666a348cacd237618e196529a5f83903
#
_cell.length_a   1.000
_cell.length_b   1.000
_cell.length_c   1.000
_cell.angle_alpha   90.00
_cell.angle_beta   90.00
_cell.angle_gamma   90.00
#
_symmetry.space_group_name_H-M   'P 1'
#
loop_
_entity.id
_entity.type
_entity.pdbx_description
1 polymer ?
#
loop_
_entity_poly.entity_id
_entity_poly.type
_entity_poly.pdbx_seq_one_letter_code
_entity_poly.pdbx_strand_id
1 'polypeptide(L)'
;EMVAMNPSYGVVMFGTNDVGILSRVDFADAMMQVVQNLMSQGILPILNTVPPRPSSQTADQNTKIFNEIIRGIAQAREIPLIDFNLSLAGLPEFGLAGDAIHPSTYRTNAGLRACTFSENGLKHGYNQRNLRTLEALHRLRSAIFMGEADYLETDIPRIEGAGTSTAPVMITSLPFSDLRNTTESSSRIIDEYPGCAAPQNESGREYIYRFELTEATKIKAMVFDQGDVDIDVHLLEASIDGDNCLSRAHNDFEYELEPGSYYFVLDSYVPQTGTALEGEYLFVLTEVP
;
A
#
# COMPACT_ATOMS: atom_id res chain seq x y z
N GLU A 1 19.36 4.97 -17.48
CA GLU A 1 19.01 4.49 -18.85
C GLU A 1 17.58 4.91 -19.24
N MET A 2 16.55 4.68 -18.40
CA MET A 2 15.15 5.02 -18.71
C MET A 2 15.00 6.50 -19.09
N VAL A 3 15.58 7.41 -18.33
CA VAL A 3 15.52 8.87 -18.57
C VAL A 3 16.13 9.28 -19.90
N ALA A 4 17.22 8.62 -20.31
CA ALA A 4 17.87 8.90 -21.61
C ALA A 4 16.99 8.58 -22.82
N MET A 5 15.96 7.74 -22.68
CA MET A 5 14.98 7.43 -23.72
C MET A 5 13.82 8.43 -23.77
N ASN A 6 13.74 9.34 -22.81
CA ASN A 6 12.67 10.34 -22.64
C ASN A 6 11.25 9.74 -22.78
N PRO A 7 10.90 8.69 -22.02
CA PRO A 7 9.61 8.05 -22.13
C PRO A 7 8.53 8.89 -21.44
N SER A 8 7.29 8.82 -21.94
CA SER A 8 6.14 9.42 -21.27
C SER A 8 5.62 8.54 -20.13
N TYR A 9 5.86 7.22 -20.17
CA TYR A 9 5.38 6.24 -19.20
C TYR A 9 6.48 5.29 -18.79
N GLY A 10 6.44 4.83 -17.54
CA GLY A 10 7.33 3.80 -17.02
C GLY A 10 6.54 2.71 -16.27
N VAL A 11 6.57 1.47 -16.78
CA VAL A 11 5.99 0.33 -16.06
C VAL A 11 6.99 -0.15 -15.01
N VAL A 12 6.58 -0.12 -13.74
CA VAL A 12 7.40 -0.45 -12.58
C VAL A 12 6.87 -1.72 -11.93
N MET A 13 7.71 -2.76 -11.87
CA MET A 13 7.42 -4.03 -11.20
C MET A 13 8.67 -4.49 -10.45
N PHE A 14 8.86 -3.95 -9.25
CA PHE A 14 9.93 -4.32 -8.32
C PHE A 14 9.36 -5.03 -7.10
N GLY A 15 10.19 -5.77 -6.37
CA GLY A 15 9.84 -6.38 -5.11
C GLY A 15 9.88 -7.91 -5.08
N THR A 16 9.69 -8.60 -6.21
CA THR A 16 9.61 -10.08 -6.25
C THR A 16 10.82 -10.76 -5.63
N ASN A 17 12.03 -10.24 -5.84
CA ASN A 17 13.25 -10.76 -5.24
C ASN A 17 13.52 -10.16 -3.86
N ASP A 18 12.94 -8.99 -3.58
CA ASP A 18 13.22 -8.20 -2.39
C ASP A 18 12.44 -8.70 -1.17
N VAL A 19 11.30 -9.39 -1.35
CA VAL A 19 10.44 -9.91 -0.26
C VAL A 19 11.16 -10.82 0.74
N GLY A 20 12.30 -11.40 0.37
CA GLY A 20 13.14 -12.23 1.24
C GLY A 20 14.43 -11.54 1.70
N ILE A 21 14.69 -10.30 1.29
CA ILE A 21 15.97 -9.60 1.45
C ILE A 21 15.80 -8.25 2.14
N LEU A 22 14.90 -7.41 1.64
CA LEU A 22 14.68 -6.06 2.17
C LEU A 22 13.73 -6.08 3.38
N SER A 23 13.96 -5.16 4.31
CA SER A 23 12.95 -4.82 5.29
C SER A 23 11.75 -4.14 4.60
N ARG A 24 10.60 -4.10 5.28
CA ARG A 24 9.40 -3.44 4.77
C ARG A 24 9.60 -1.93 4.65
N VAL A 25 10.35 -1.35 5.59
CA VAL A 25 10.73 0.07 5.60
C VAL A 25 11.60 0.39 4.39
N ASP A 26 12.70 -0.37 4.18
CA ASP A 26 13.59 -0.15 3.04
C ASP A 26 12.85 -0.30 1.70
N PHE A 27 11.89 -1.21 1.61
CA PHE A 27 11.08 -1.38 0.41
C PHE A 27 10.13 -0.20 0.17
N ALA A 28 9.43 0.27 1.22
CA ALA A 28 8.55 1.43 1.15
C ALA A 28 9.32 2.68 0.69
N ASP A 29 10.46 2.95 1.32
CA ASP A 29 11.35 4.04 0.98
C ASP A 29 11.83 3.99 -0.47
N ALA A 30 12.32 2.82 -0.89
CA ALA A 30 12.80 2.64 -2.25
C ALA A 30 11.70 2.85 -3.29
N MET A 31 10.48 2.36 -3.03
CA MET A 31 9.34 2.53 -3.93
C MET A 31 8.86 3.98 -4.00
N MET A 32 8.76 4.68 -2.87
CA MET A 32 8.42 6.10 -2.84
C MET A 32 9.45 6.93 -3.61
N GLN A 33 10.76 6.65 -3.43
CA GLN A 33 11.83 7.32 -4.17
C GLN A 33 11.77 7.04 -5.69
N VAL A 34 11.50 5.80 -6.09
CA VAL A 34 11.36 5.45 -7.51
C VAL A 34 10.22 6.24 -8.14
N VAL A 35 9.06 6.28 -7.51
CA VAL A 35 7.89 7.02 -7.99
C VAL A 35 8.18 8.51 -8.07
N GLN A 36 8.72 9.10 -7.00
CA GLN A 36 9.08 10.51 -6.94
C GLN A 36 10.10 10.88 -8.04
N ASN A 37 11.11 10.06 -8.24
CA ASN A 37 12.13 10.29 -9.27
C ASN A 37 11.55 10.24 -10.69
N LEU A 38 10.63 9.32 -10.99
CA LEU A 38 9.98 9.25 -12.30
C LEU A 38 9.09 10.48 -12.52
N MET A 39 8.22 10.80 -11.55
CA MET A 39 7.29 11.93 -11.65
C MET A 39 8.02 13.28 -11.77
N SER A 40 9.12 13.48 -11.03
CA SER A 40 9.93 14.70 -11.12
C SER A 40 10.57 14.93 -12.49
N GLN A 41 10.68 13.87 -13.29
CA GLN A 41 11.18 13.91 -14.67
C GLN A 41 10.09 13.89 -15.72
N GLY A 42 8.82 14.06 -15.30
CA GLY A 42 7.67 14.06 -16.21
C GLY A 42 7.30 12.69 -16.77
N ILE A 43 7.79 11.61 -16.14
CA ILE A 43 7.46 10.24 -16.53
C ILE A 43 6.32 9.75 -15.63
N LEU A 44 5.18 9.35 -16.21
CA LEU A 44 4.07 8.76 -15.47
C LEU A 44 4.39 7.30 -15.10
N PRO A 45 4.56 6.95 -13.81
CA PRO A 45 4.74 5.57 -13.40
C PRO A 45 3.42 4.79 -13.54
N ILE A 46 3.53 3.52 -13.96
CA ILE A 46 2.46 2.53 -13.90
C ILE A 46 2.96 1.44 -12.95
N LEU A 47 2.43 1.41 -11.73
CA LEU A 47 2.89 0.44 -10.74
C LEU A 47 2.27 -0.93 -10.98
N ASN A 48 3.01 -1.97 -10.62
CA ASN A 48 2.54 -3.35 -10.60
C ASN A 48 2.72 -3.94 -9.20
N THR A 49 1.70 -4.62 -8.70
CA THR A 49 1.88 -5.52 -7.56
C THR A 49 2.74 -6.72 -7.94
N VAL A 50 3.44 -7.29 -6.97
CA VAL A 50 4.29 -8.47 -7.19
C VAL A 50 3.50 -9.76 -7.06
N PRO A 51 3.87 -10.82 -7.79
CA PRO A 51 3.16 -12.10 -7.74
C PRO A 51 3.25 -12.76 -6.35
N PRO A 52 2.36 -13.71 -6.02
CA PRO A 52 2.43 -14.48 -4.78
C PRO A 52 3.76 -15.24 -4.61
N ARG A 53 4.13 -15.54 -3.38
CA ARG A 53 5.36 -16.29 -3.03
C ARG A 53 5.03 -17.51 -2.17
N PRO A 54 4.24 -18.48 -2.66
CA PRO A 54 3.74 -19.61 -1.87
C PRO A 54 4.84 -20.59 -1.41
N SER A 55 6.06 -20.49 -1.94
CA SER A 55 7.19 -21.33 -1.56
C SER A 55 7.76 -21.05 -0.16
N SER A 56 7.40 -19.93 0.45
CA SER A 56 7.85 -19.52 1.79
C SER A 56 6.77 -18.68 2.48
N GLN A 57 6.34 -19.13 3.66
CA GLN A 57 5.34 -18.42 4.46
C GLN A 57 5.75 -16.96 4.76
N THR A 58 7.01 -16.74 5.15
CA THR A 58 7.53 -15.39 5.42
C THR A 58 7.54 -14.53 4.15
N ALA A 59 7.98 -15.09 3.02
CA ALA A 59 7.99 -14.34 1.76
C ALA A 59 6.56 -14.04 1.27
N ASP A 60 5.60 -14.95 1.47
CA ASP A 60 4.20 -14.72 1.12
C ASP A 60 3.57 -13.62 1.98
N GLN A 61 3.83 -13.61 3.28
CA GLN A 61 3.39 -12.54 4.19
C GLN A 61 4.00 -11.19 3.80
N ASN A 62 5.31 -11.14 3.54
CA ASN A 62 5.96 -9.92 3.09
C ASN A 62 5.42 -9.45 1.73
N THR A 63 5.10 -10.38 0.82
CA THR A 63 4.50 -10.05 -0.48
C THR A 63 3.17 -9.31 -0.31
N LYS A 64 2.32 -9.73 0.62
CA LYS A 64 1.06 -9.03 0.92
C LYS A 64 1.33 -7.59 1.36
N ILE A 65 2.26 -7.40 2.29
CA ILE A 65 2.62 -6.06 2.79
C ILE A 65 3.24 -5.20 1.68
N PHE A 66 4.16 -5.74 0.88
CA PHE A 66 4.74 -5.02 -0.25
C PHE A 66 3.68 -4.58 -1.27
N ASN A 67 2.69 -5.43 -1.51
CA ASN A 67 1.59 -5.10 -2.40
C ASN A 67 0.69 -3.98 -1.82
N GLU A 68 0.47 -3.95 -0.51
CA GLU A 68 -0.24 -2.83 0.13
C GLU A 68 0.55 -1.52 0.08
N ILE A 69 1.87 -1.57 0.26
CA ILE A 69 2.74 -0.41 0.04
C ILE A 69 2.58 0.12 -1.39
N ILE A 70 2.65 -0.76 -2.40
CA ILE A 70 2.47 -0.39 -3.81
C ILE A 70 1.09 0.24 -4.07
N ARG A 71 0.02 -0.35 -3.52
CA ARG A 71 -1.36 0.15 -3.66
C ARG A 71 -1.53 1.52 -3.02
N GLY A 72 -1.05 1.70 -1.79
CA GLY A 72 -1.12 2.98 -1.07
C GLY A 72 -0.39 4.10 -1.81
N ILE A 73 0.80 3.83 -2.33
CA ILE A 73 1.55 4.80 -3.14
C ILE A 73 0.79 5.14 -4.44
N ALA A 74 0.27 4.12 -5.15
CA ALA A 74 -0.46 4.35 -6.40
C ALA A 74 -1.70 5.21 -6.18
N GLN A 75 -2.47 4.91 -5.13
CA GLN A 75 -3.67 5.64 -4.77
C GLN A 75 -3.38 7.09 -4.39
N ALA A 76 -2.43 7.34 -3.51
CA ALA A 76 -2.11 8.68 -3.03
C ALA A 76 -1.51 9.58 -4.12
N ARG A 77 -0.74 9.00 -5.03
CA ARG A 77 -0.15 9.72 -6.16
C ARG A 77 -1.08 9.81 -7.38
N GLU A 78 -2.29 9.22 -7.29
CA GLU A 78 -3.26 9.14 -8.39
C GLU A 78 -2.64 8.59 -9.69
N ILE A 79 -1.77 7.59 -9.57
CA ILE A 79 -1.07 6.95 -10.68
C ILE A 79 -1.64 5.56 -10.98
N PRO A 80 -1.54 5.09 -12.24
CA PRO A 80 -2.09 3.80 -12.63
C PRO A 80 -1.47 2.64 -11.89
N LEU A 81 -2.31 1.69 -11.48
CA LEU A 81 -1.93 0.42 -10.87
C LEU A 81 -2.38 -0.76 -11.72
N ILE A 82 -1.48 -1.71 -11.94
CA ILE A 82 -1.80 -3.04 -12.44
C ILE A 82 -1.77 -3.99 -11.25
N ASP A 83 -2.93 -4.42 -10.76
CA ASP A 83 -2.98 -5.43 -9.70
C ASP A 83 -2.72 -6.82 -10.27
N PHE A 84 -1.43 -7.08 -10.51
CA PHE A 84 -0.96 -8.34 -11.07
C PHE A 84 -1.14 -9.49 -10.07
N ASN A 85 -0.92 -9.26 -8.79
CA ASN A 85 -1.16 -10.24 -7.72
C ASN A 85 -2.60 -10.75 -7.76
N LEU A 86 -3.56 -9.84 -7.76
CA LEU A 86 -4.99 -10.17 -7.86
C LEU A 86 -5.31 -10.91 -9.17
N SER A 87 -4.69 -10.52 -10.28
CA SER A 87 -4.89 -11.17 -11.59
C SER A 87 -4.45 -12.63 -11.62
N LEU A 88 -3.58 -13.04 -10.70
CA LEU A 88 -3.05 -14.40 -10.60
C LEU A 88 -3.82 -15.27 -9.60
N ALA A 89 -4.58 -14.68 -8.66
CA ALA A 89 -5.19 -15.37 -7.52
C ALA A 89 -6.09 -16.57 -7.90
N GLY A 90 -6.81 -16.47 -9.02
CA GLY A 90 -7.71 -17.54 -9.51
C GLY A 90 -7.08 -18.52 -10.48
N LEU A 91 -5.79 -18.41 -10.78
CA LEU A 91 -5.12 -19.27 -11.75
C LEU A 91 -4.59 -20.57 -11.12
N PRO A 92 -4.47 -21.66 -11.90
CA PRO A 92 -3.75 -22.85 -11.46
C PRO A 92 -2.34 -22.47 -11.00
N GLU A 93 -1.93 -22.97 -9.82
CA GLU A 93 -0.62 -22.66 -9.21
C GLU A 93 -0.31 -21.14 -9.19
N PHE A 94 -1.34 -20.29 -9.06
CA PHE A 94 -1.24 -18.82 -9.15
C PHE A 94 -0.55 -18.34 -10.45
N GLY A 95 -0.66 -19.09 -11.52
CA GLY A 95 0.01 -18.78 -12.79
C GLY A 95 1.54 -18.76 -12.70
N LEU A 96 2.13 -19.40 -11.69
CA LEU A 96 3.58 -19.46 -11.47
C LEU A 96 4.21 -20.67 -12.17
N ALA A 97 5.51 -20.59 -12.39
CA ALA A 97 6.33 -21.71 -12.88
C ALA A 97 6.61 -22.70 -11.75
N GLY A 98 7.24 -23.82 -12.05
CA GLY A 98 7.57 -24.86 -11.08
C GLY A 98 8.51 -24.44 -9.94
N ASP A 99 9.13 -23.27 -10.03
CA ASP A 99 9.92 -22.65 -8.95
C ASP A 99 9.07 -21.88 -7.94
N ALA A 100 7.76 -21.73 -8.21
CA ALA A 100 6.82 -20.99 -7.38
C ALA A 100 7.22 -19.51 -7.12
N ILE A 101 7.96 -18.92 -8.04
CA ILE A 101 8.46 -17.53 -7.98
C ILE A 101 8.13 -16.77 -9.27
N HIS A 102 8.56 -17.33 -10.41
CA HIS A 102 8.41 -16.66 -11.69
C HIS A 102 7.05 -16.97 -12.31
N PRO A 103 6.43 -16.00 -13.01
CA PRO A 103 5.24 -16.29 -13.80
C PRO A 103 5.48 -17.40 -14.82
N SER A 104 4.53 -18.31 -14.96
CA SER A 104 4.62 -19.43 -15.92
C SER A 104 4.49 -18.95 -17.35
N THR A 105 5.08 -19.72 -18.28
CA THR A 105 5.07 -19.41 -19.71
C THR A 105 4.20 -20.39 -20.48
N TYR A 106 3.31 -19.89 -21.34
CA TYR A 106 2.55 -20.71 -22.27
C TYR A 106 3.45 -21.17 -23.44
N ARG A 107 3.47 -22.46 -23.70
CA ARG A 107 4.23 -23.08 -24.80
C ARG A 107 3.34 -23.98 -25.64
N THR A 108 3.60 -24.00 -26.94
CA THR A 108 3.03 -24.94 -27.89
C THR A 108 4.18 -25.64 -28.68
N ASN A 109 3.84 -26.57 -29.55
CA ASN A 109 4.84 -27.19 -30.43
C ASN A 109 5.59 -26.16 -31.31
N ALA A 110 5.00 -24.98 -31.50
CA ALA A 110 5.64 -23.87 -32.25
C ALA A 110 6.43 -22.92 -31.34
N GLY A 111 6.73 -23.30 -30.08
CA GLY A 111 7.55 -22.55 -29.11
C GLY A 111 6.78 -21.72 -28.12
N LEU A 112 7.48 -20.74 -27.53
CA LEU A 112 6.94 -19.82 -26.52
C LEU A 112 5.85 -18.91 -27.12
N ARG A 113 4.75 -18.71 -26.36
CA ARG A 113 3.57 -17.94 -26.76
C ARG A 113 3.18 -16.91 -25.72
N ALA A 114 4.02 -15.92 -25.50
CA ALA A 114 3.88 -14.92 -24.43
C ALA A 114 2.71 -13.92 -24.61
N CYS A 115 2.16 -13.81 -25.82
CA CYS A 115 1.04 -12.93 -26.15
C CYS A 115 -0.16 -13.68 -26.72
N THR A 116 -0.40 -14.91 -26.29
CA THR A 116 -1.59 -15.66 -26.66
C THR A 116 -2.64 -15.47 -25.57
N PHE A 117 -3.68 -14.67 -25.84
CA PHE A 117 -4.74 -14.31 -24.89
C PHE A 117 -5.99 -15.18 -25.05
N SER A 118 -5.81 -16.43 -25.48
CA SER A 118 -6.85 -17.45 -25.43
C SER A 118 -7.03 -17.96 -23.99
N GLU A 119 -8.14 -18.65 -23.71
CA GLU A 119 -8.42 -19.25 -22.39
C GLU A 119 -7.23 -20.08 -21.87
N ASN A 120 -6.61 -20.91 -22.71
CA ASN A 120 -5.45 -21.70 -22.31
C ASN A 120 -4.19 -20.85 -22.13
N GLY A 121 -3.98 -19.84 -22.95
CA GLY A 121 -2.85 -18.92 -22.81
C GLY A 121 -2.93 -18.13 -21.52
N LEU A 122 -4.11 -17.66 -21.13
CA LEU A 122 -4.36 -16.85 -19.94
C LEU A 122 -4.30 -17.63 -18.62
N LYS A 123 -4.13 -18.95 -18.63
CA LYS A 123 -3.79 -19.74 -17.43
C LYS A 123 -2.33 -19.55 -16.99
N HIS A 124 -1.53 -18.82 -17.76
CA HIS A 124 -0.10 -18.60 -17.54
C HIS A 124 0.20 -17.15 -17.15
N GLY A 125 0.99 -16.98 -16.09
CA GLY A 125 1.24 -15.67 -15.51
C GLY A 125 1.89 -14.65 -16.45
N TYR A 126 2.83 -15.08 -17.33
CA TYR A 126 3.40 -14.15 -18.32
C TYR A 126 2.36 -13.59 -19.30
N ASN A 127 1.39 -14.41 -19.69
CA ASN A 127 0.34 -13.96 -20.60
C ASN A 127 -0.64 -13.00 -19.88
N GLN A 128 -0.95 -13.28 -18.62
CA GLN A 128 -1.74 -12.36 -17.78
C GLN A 128 -1.01 -11.02 -17.62
N ARG A 129 0.27 -11.02 -17.24
CA ARG A 129 1.05 -9.79 -17.10
C ARG A 129 1.02 -8.95 -18.38
N ASN A 130 1.26 -9.60 -19.52
CA ASN A 130 1.28 -8.90 -20.80
C ASN A 130 -0.10 -8.33 -21.15
N LEU A 131 -1.19 -9.08 -20.92
CA LEU A 131 -2.55 -8.60 -21.14
C LEU A 131 -2.86 -7.39 -20.25
N ARG A 132 -2.63 -7.49 -18.94
CA ARG A 132 -2.90 -6.38 -18.00
C ARG A 132 -2.08 -5.13 -18.31
N THR A 133 -0.83 -5.32 -18.75
CA THR A 133 0.00 -4.18 -19.20
C THR A 133 -0.59 -3.51 -20.44
N LEU A 134 -1.04 -4.27 -21.42
CA LEU A 134 -1.67 -3.73 -22.62
C LEU A 134 -3.01 -3.04 -22.30
N GLU A 135 -3.82 -3.60 -21.42
CA GLU A 135 -5.07 -2.98 -20.95
C GLU A 135 -4.80 -1.65 -20.25
N ALA A 136 -3.81 -1.59 -19.35
CA ALA A 136 -3.43 -0.35 -18.67
C ALA A 136 -2.95 0.71 -19.67
N LEU A 137 -2.09 0.34 -20.61
CA LEU A 137 -1.63 1.28 -21.65
C LEU A 137 -2.76 1.73 -22.58
N HIS A 138 -3.71 0.85 -22.89
CA HIS A 138 -4.89 1.20 -23.69
C HIS A 138 -5.78 2.20 -22.94
N ARG A 139 -6.11 1.96 -21.66
CA ARG A 139 -6.88 2.86 -20.81
C ARG A 139 -6.21 4.24 -20.71
N LEU A 140 -4.90 4.27 -20.44
CA LEU A 140 -4.14 5.52 -20.39
C LEU A 140 -4.18 6.29 -21.72
N ARG A 141 -4.00 5.58 -22.84
CA ARG A 141 -4.10 6.21 -24.15
C ARG A 141 -5.49 6.81 -24.37
N SER A 142 -6.54 6.08 -24.05
CA SER A 142 -7.92 6.54 -24.21
C SER A 142 -8.20 7.76 -23.32
N ALA A 143 -7.81 7.72 -22.04
CA ALA A 143 -8.06 8.82 -21.11
C ALA A 143 -7.25 10.07 -21.46
N ILE A 144 -5.95 9.95 -21.75
CA ILE A 144 -5.04 11.09 -21.89
C ILE A 144 -5.09 11.69 -23.30
N PHE A 145 -5.11 10.85 -24.36
CA PHE A 145 -4.99 11.33 -25.73
C PHE A 145 -6.32 11.42 -26.46
N MET A 146 -7.34 10.66 -26.04
CA MET A 146 -8.63 10.62 -26.73
C MET A 146 -9.73 11.33 -25.93
N GLY A 147 -9.50 11.65 -24.66
CA GLY A 147 -10.47 12.30 -23.77
C GLY A 147 -11.70 11.42 -23.48
N GLU A 148 -11.55 10.09 -23.58
CA GLU A 148 -12.63 9.14 -23.36
C GLU A 148 -12.77 8.87 -21.86
N ALA A 149 -13.68 9.59 -21.20
CA ALA A 149 -13.93 9.48 -19.77
C ALA A 149 -14.52 8.13 -19.34
N ASP A 150 -15.11 7.38 -20.26
CA ASP A 150 -15.81 6.10 -19.99
C ASP A 150 -14.85 4.97 -19.50
N TYR A 151 -13.56 5.20 -19.61
CA TYR A 151 -12.54 4.27 -19.07
C TYR A 151 -12.08 4.60 -17.66
N LEU A 152 -12.60 5.64 -17.04
CA LEU A 152 -12.36 5.92 -15.64
C LEU A 152 -13.23 4.95 -14.82
N GLU A 153 -12.61 4.06 -14.07
CA GLU A 153 -13.31 3.24 -13.08
C GLU A 153 -13.87 4.19 -12.01
N THR A 154 -15.19 4.45 -12.08
CA THR A 154 -15.88 5.32 -11.13
C THR A 154 -16.26 4.61 -9.84
N ASP A 155 -16.13 3.28 -9.80
CA ASP A 155 -16.58 2.42 -8.71
C ASP A 155 -15.43 1.98 -7.76
N ILE A 156 -14.25 2.56 -7.88
CA ILE A 156 -13.17 2.31 -6.91
C ILE A 156 -13.60 2.96 -5.58
N PRO A 157 -13.69 2.20 -4.47
CA PRO A 157 -13.97 2.79 -3.18
C PRO A 157 -12.92 3.86 -2.86
N ARG A 158 -13.39 5.09 -2.67
CA ARG A 158 -12.51 6.18 -2.22
C ARG A 158 -12.37 6.10 -0.71
N ILE A 159 -11.17 6.44 -0.23
CA ILE A 159 -10.98 6.62 1.20
C ILE A 159 -11.77 7.84 1.63
N GLU A 160 -12.74 7.64 2.53
CA GLU A 160 -13.62 8.69 3.04
C GLU A 160 -13.17 9.16 4.41
N GLY A 161 -13.37 10.44 4.68
CA GLY A 161 -13.06 11.09 5.96
C GLY A 161 -11.92 12.09 5.85
N ALA A 162 -12.00 13.12 6.69
CA ALA A 162 -10.99 14.18 6.77
C ALA A 162 -9.80 13.81 7.70
N GLY A 163 -9.91 12.70 8.43
CA GLY A 163 -8.90 12.27 9.39
C GLY A 163 -8.92 13.09 10.69
N THR A 164 -10.05 13.67 11.04
CA THR A 164 -10.26 14.39 12.31
C THR A 164 -11.15 13.60 13.25
N SER A 165 -11.22 14.00 14.52
CA SER A 165 -12.09 13.36 15.52
C SER A 165 -13.58 13.35 15.14
N THR A 166 -14.04 14.33 14.39
CA THR A 166 -15.44 14.43 13.93
C THR A 166 -15.70 13.81 12.58
N ALA A 167 -14.65 13.56 11.79
CA ALA A 167 -14.70 12.96 10.47
C ALA A 167 -13.46 12.06 10.26
N PRO A 168 -13.32 10.95 11.02
CA PRO A 168 -12.19 10.05 10.88
C PRO A 168 -12.16 9.40 9.49
N VAL A 169 -10.99 9.00 9.05
CA VAL A 169 -10.85 8.17 7.85
C VAL A 169 -11.44 6.79 8.13
N MET A 170 -12.33 6.31 7.28
CA MET A 170 -13.01 5.03 7.47
C MET A 170 -12.21 3.88 6.86
N ILE A 171 -11.80 2.93 7.70
CA ILE A 171 -11.23 1.66 7.27
C ILE A 171 -12.38 0.68 7.08
N THR A 172 -12.74 0.41 5.84
CA THR A 172 -13.92 -0.42 5.49
C THR A 172 -13.60 -1.88 5.23
N SER A 173 -12.35 -2.22 5.00
CA SER A 173 -11.89 -3.60 4.76
C SER A 173 -10.39 -3.74 5.02
N LEU A 174 -9.94 -4.95 5.28
CA LEU A 174 -8.52 -5.32 5.30
C LEU A 174 -8.18 -6.18 4.05
N PRO A 175 -6.98 -6.05 3.50
CA PRO A 175 -5.93 -5.11 3.89
C PRO A 175 -6.28 -3.66 3.52
N PHE A 176 -5.69 -2.71 4.24
CA PHE A 176 -5.89 -1.27 4.04
C PHE A 176 -4.53 -0.57 3.96
N SER A 177 -4.44 0.44 3.10
CA SER A 177 -3.27 1.34 3.03
C SER A 177 -3.69 2.75 2.68
N ASP A 178 -3.03 3.75 3.28
CA ASP A 178 -3.27 5.16 3.02
C ASP A 178 -1.97 5.95 3.20
N LEU A 179 -1.62 6.80 2.23
CA LEU A 179 -0.45 7.67 2.29
C LEU A 179 -0.92 9.11 2.41
N ARG A 180 -0.47 9.78 3.47
CA ARG A 180 -0.84 11.17 3.79
C ARG A 180 0.36 11.96 4.26
N ASN A 181 0.13 13.25 4.46
CA ASN A 181 1.11 14.16 5.03
C ASN A 181 0.51 14.89 6.23
N THR A 182 1.06 14.70 7.42
CA THR A 182 0.52 15.32 8.65
C THR A 182 0.57 16.83 8.63
N THR A 183 1.45 17.46 7.83
CA THR A 183 1.47 18.92 7.65
C THR A 183 0.17 19.47 7.06
N GLU A 184 -0.63 18.62 6.40
CA GLU A 184 -1.92 18.97 5.78
C GLU A 184 -3.11 18.70 6.73
N SER A 185 -2.88 18.01 7.85
CA SER A 185 -3.94 17.73 8.82
C SER A 185 -4.39 18.98 9.55
N SER A 186 -5.69 19.07 9.82
CA SER A 186 -6.30 20.07 10.71
C SER A 186 -6.50 19.56 12.12
N SER A 187 -6.18 18.30 12.42
CA SER A 187 -6.32 17.68 13.74
C SER A 187 -5.05 17.83 14.56
N ARG A 188 -5.22 18.12 15.85
CA ARG A 188 -4.17 18.24 16.86
C ARG A 188 -4.82 18.22 18.24
N ILE A 189 -5.26 17.04 18.68
CA ILE A 189 -6.12 16.92 19.85
C ILE A 189 -5.60 15.97 20.93
N ILE A 190 -4.64 15.10 20.62
CA ILE A 190 -4.04 14.18 21.58
C ILE A 190 -2.56 14.48 21.69
N ASP A 191 -2.12 14.89 22.88
CA ASP A 191 -0.70 15.23 23.15
C ASP A 191 0.06 14.08 23.80
N GLU A 192 -0.65 13.15 24.49
CA GLU A 192 -0.07 12.05 25.26
C GLU A 192 -1.00 10.83 25.24
N TYR A 193 -0.41 9.63 25.37
CA TYR A 193 -1.14 8.35 25.36
C TYR A 193 -0.87 7.52 26.62
N PRO A 194 -1.39 7.95 27.79
CA PRO A 194 -1.12 7.29 29.07
C PRO A 194 -1.61 5.84 29.12
N GLY A 195 -2.69 5.48 28.40
CA GLY A 195 -3.21 4.12 28.34
C GLY A 195 -2.20 3.09 27.84
N CYS A 196 -1.30 3.46 26.92
CA CYS A 196 -0.19 2.60 26.48
C CYS A 196 1.14 2.92 27.17
N ALA A 197 1.15 3.68 28.26
CA ALA A 197 2.35 4.11 28.96
C ALA A 197 3.40 4.79 28.06
N ALA A 198 2.93 5.54 27.06
CA ALA A 198 3.74 6.28 26.11
C ALA A 198 3.92 7.74 26.60
N PRO A 199 5.10 8.08 27.16
CA PRO A 199 5.34 9.41 27.73
C PRO A 199 5.88 10.41 26.70
N GLN A 200 5.89 10.04 25.42
CA GLN A 200 6.34 10.91 24.36
C GLN A 200 5.37 12.07 24.17
N ASN A 201 5.89 13.20 23.74
CA ASN A 201 5.10 14.36 23.38
C ASN A 201 4.62 14.22 21.94
N GLU A 202 3.36 13.88 21.76
CA GLU A 202 2.69 13.71 20.48
C GLU A 202 1.83 14.95 20.13
N SER A 203 2.22 16.13 20.60
CA SER A 203 1.47 17.37 20.36
C SER A 203 1.64 17.92 18.93
N GLY A 204 2.09 17.14 17.98
CA GLY A 204 2.12 17.45 16.56
C GLY A 204 0.74 17.35 15.90
N ARG A 205 0.71 17.36 14.58
CA ARG A 205 -0.53 17.10 13.84
C ARG A 205 -0.70 15.61 13.62
N GLU A 206 -1.97 15.18 13.62
CA GLU A 206 -2.36 13.78 13.56
C GLU A 206 -3.40 13.53 12.48
N TYR A 207 -3.51 12.29 12.01
CA TYR A 207 -4.66 11.76 11.28
C TYR A 207 -5.31 10.64 12.09
N ILE A 208 -6.65 10.66 12.13
CA ILE A 208 -7.47 9.71 12.88
C ILE A 208 -8.22 8.82 11.91
N TYR A 209 -8.08 7.50 12.09
CA TYR A 209 -8.75 6.45 11.34
C TYR A 209 -9.72 5.72 12.25
N ARG A 210 -10.86 5.30 11.71
CA ARG A 210 -11.86 4.49 12.43
C ARG A 210 -11.99 3.13 11.76
N PHE A 211 -11.99 2.10 12.58
CA PHE A 211 -12.14 0.71 12.17
C PHE A 211 -13.23 0.02 13.00
N GLU A 212 -14.25 -0.51 12.32
CA GLU A 212 -15.33 -1.28 12.94
C GLU A 212 -15.12 -2.77 12.68
N LEU A 213 -15.04 -3.55 13.75
CA LEU A 213 -14.77 -4.97 13.67
C LEU A 213 -15.95 -5.78 14.17
N THR A 214 -16.41 -6.76 13.38
CA THR A 214 -17.54 -7.63 13.70
C THR A 214 -17.12 -9.02 14.18
N GLU A 215 -15.90 -9.42 13.94
CA GLU A 215 -15.31 -10.72 14.31
C GLU A 215 -13.91 -10.49 14.90
N ALA A 216 -13.51 -11.35 15.86
CA ALA A 216 -12.17 -11.27 16.44
C ALA A 216 -11.10 -11.46 15.35
N THR A 217 -10.14 -10.56 15.29
CA THR A 217 -9.14 -10.52 14.23
C THR A 217 -7.77 -10.10 14.78
N LYS A 218 -6.74 -10.86 14.46
CA LYS A 218 -5.37 -10.43 14.72
C LYS A 218 -4.89 -9.53 13.59
N ILE A 219 -4.49 -8.33 13.94
CA ILE A 219 -4.03 -7.31 12.99
C ILE A 219 -2.54 -7.02 13.13
N LYS A 220 -1.96 -6.50 12.05
CA LYS A 220 -0.67 -5.82 12.05
C LYS A 220 -0.84 -4.41 11.50
N ALA A 221 -0.53 -3.42 12.34
CA ALA A 221 -0.48 -2.01 11.97
C ALA A 221 0.97 -1.62 11.70
N MET A 222 1.21 -0.86 10.63
CA MET A 222 2.54 -0.43 10.21
C MET A 222 2.49 1.02 9.75
N VAL A 223 3.51 1.80 10.09
CA VAL A 223 3.74 3.14 9.57
C VAL A 223 5.13 3.21 8.94
N PHE A 224 5.22 3.90 7.81
CA PHE A 224 6.45 4.14 7.08
C PHE A 224 6.55 5.63 6.81
N ASP A 225 7.54 6.27 7.40
CA ASP A 225 7.91 7.66 7.20
C ASP A 225 9.34 7.78 6.69
N GLN A 226 9.79 8.96 6.32
CA GLN A 226 11.10 9.15 5.70
C GLN A 226 11.85 10.36 6.29
N GLY A 227 13.17 10.24 6.31
CA GLY A 227 14.07 11.33 6.69
C GLY A 227 13.92 11.73 8.16
N ASP A 228 13.58 13.00 8.39
CA ASP A 228 13.39 13.56 9.74
C ASP A 228 11.92 13.53 10.20
N VAL A 229 11.03 12.89 9.42
CA VAL A 229 9.62 12.68 9.80
C VAL A 229 9.55 11.58 10.86
N ASP A 230 8.71 11.76 11.87
CA ASP A 230 8.56 10.80 12.97
C ASP A 230 7.06 10.69 13.33
N ILE A 231 6.42 9.67 12.76
CA ILE A 231 4.99 9.42 12.91
C ILE A 231 4.79 8.12 13.67
N ASP A 232 4.17 8.23 14.82
CA ASP A 232 3.80 7.09 15.64
C ASP A 232 2.37 6.61 15.36
N VAL A 233 2.17 5.30 15.38
CA VAL A 233 0.83 4.70 15.29
C VAL A 233 0.33 4.28 16.65
N HIS A 234 -0.84 4.78 17.04
CA HIS A 234 -1.54 4.47 18.28
C HIS A 234 -2.86 3.77 17.98
N LEU A 235 -3.17 2.72 18.74
CA LEU A 235 -4.45 2.00 18.70
C LEU A 235 -5.27 2.36 19.92
N LEU A 236 -6.45 2.91 19.72
CA LEU A 236 -7.40 3.29 20.79
C LEU A 236 -8.67 2.44 20.68
N GLU A 237 -9.28 2.13 21.82
CA GLU A 237 -10.55 1.41 21.91
C GLU A 237 -11.70 2.37 22.26
N ALA A 238 -12.84 2.17 21.62
CA ALA A 238 -14.13 2.81 21.90
C ALA A 238 -14.20 4.34 21.72
N SER A 239 -13.15 5.10 22.02
CA SER A 239 -13.16 6.56 21.87
C SER A 239 -11.76 7.12 21.57
N ILE A 240 -11.73 8.35 21.04
CA ILE A 240 -10.51 9.08 20.71
C ILE A 240 -10.03 9.79 21.98
N ASP A 241 -9.35 9.02 22.83
CA ASP A 241 -8.81 9.46 24.12
C ASP A 241 -7.52 8.69 24.40
N GLY A 242 -6.43 9.36 24.73
CA GLY A 242 -5.14 8.75 25.03
C GLY A 242 -5.16 7.75 26.18
N ASP A 243 -6.09 7.89 27.14
CA ASP A 243 -6.31 6.93 28.22
C ASP A 243 -6.81 5.57 27.72
N ASN A 244 -7.47 5.53 26.56
CA ASN A 244 -7.98 4.31 25.92
C ASN A 244 -6.98 3.66 24.96
N CYS A 245 -5.73 4.07 24.99
CA CYS A 245 -4.68 3.48 24.16
C CYS A 245 -4.38 2.04 24.59
N LEU A 246 -4.47 1.12 23.61
CA LEU A 246 -4.19 -0.32 23.78
C LEU A 246 -2.76 -0.68 23.36
N SER A 247 -2.24 -0.02 22.35
CA SER A 247 -0.92 -0.27 21.79
C SER A 247 -0.38 0.94 21.03
N ARG A 248 0.93 1.03 20.98
CA ARG A 248 1.66 2.09 20.28
C ARG A 248 2.95 1.53 19.68
N ALA A 249 3.35 2.03 18.52
CA ALA A 249 4.69 1.79 17.95
C ALA A 249 5.12 2.94 17.04
N HIS A 250 6.43 3.10 16.92
CA HIS A 250 7.04 3.98 15.91
C HIS A 250 6.94 3.37 14.50
N ASN A 251 7.11 2.05 14.35
CA ASN A 251 7.08 1.41 13.04
C ASN A 251 5.93 0.41 12.87
N ASP A 252 5.79 -0.56 13.78
CA ASP A 252 4.76 -1.58 13.67
C ASP A 252 4.46 -2.28 15.01
N PHE A 253 3.22 -2.79 15.12
CA PHE A 253 2.80 -3.72 16.16
C PHE A 253 1.79 -4.73 15.63
N GLU A 254 1.64 -5.85 16.34
CA GLU A 254 0.55 -6.81 16.18
C GLU A 254 -0.36 -6.76 17.38
N TYR A 255 -1.68 -6.90 17.16
CA TYR A 255 -2.66 -6.88 18.23
C TYR A 255 -3.84 -7.79 17.90
N GLU A 256 -4.38 -8.49 18.90
CA GLU A 256 -5.62 -9.26 18.78
C GLU A 256 -6.79 -8.37 19.19
N LEU A 257 -7.69 -8.12 18.24
CA LEU A 257 -8.87 -7.29 18.43
C LEU A 257 -10.12 -8.16 18.58
N GLU A 258 -10.94 -7.85 19.56
CA GLU A 258 -12.30 -8.37 19.69
C GLU A 258 -13.28 -7.54 18.86
N PRO A 259 -14.51 -8.02 18.61
CA PRO A 259 -15.52 -7.19 17.93
C PRO A 259 -15.75 -5.87 18.66
N GLY A 260 -15.68 -4.75 17.92
CA GLY A 260 -15.75 -3.42 18.52
C GLY A 260 -15.39 -2.28 17.59
N SER A 261 -15.37 -1.07 18.14
CA SER A 261 -14.95 0.16 17.46
C SER A 261 -13.55 0.55 17.91
N TYR A 262 -12.67 0.74 16.95
CA TYR A 262 -11.27 1.10 17.18
C TYR A 262 -10.88 2.33 16.39
N TYR A 263 -9.87 3.05 16.91
CA TYR A 263 -9.26 4.16 16.22
C TYR A 263 -7.76 3.94 16.11
N PHE A 264 -7.22 4.23 14.93
CA PHE A 264 -5.78 4.38 14.75
C PHE A 264 -5.48 5.86 14.63
N VAL A 265 -4.55 6.36 15.46
CA VAL A 265 -4.09 7.74 15.40
C VAL A 265 -2.64 7.71 14.92
N LEU A 266 -2.39 8.38 13.80
CA LEU A 266 -1.07 8.55 13.21
C LEU A 266 -0.61 9.95 13.57
N ASP A 267 0.26 10.04 14.57
CA ASP A 267 0.59 11.27 15.27
C ASP A 267 2.06 11.66 15.09
N SER A 268 2.32 12.95 15.05
CA SER A 268 3.66 13.48 14.84
C SER A 268 4.35 13.79 16.18
N TYR A 269 5.49 13.14 16.39
CA TYR A 269 6.31 13.37 17.57
C TYR A 269 6.87 14.79 17.64
N VAL A 270 6.90 15.36 18.85
CA VAL A 270 7.50 16.67 19.14
C VAL A 270 8.67 16.50 20.09
N PRO A 271 9.93 16.58 19.60
CA PRO A 271 11.12 16.48 20.42
C PRO A 271 11.26 17.68 21.35
N GLN A 272 12.18 17.59 22.30
CA GLN A 272 12.46 18.68 23.25
C GLN A 272 12.84 20.02 22.59
N THR A 273 13.22 20.01 21.33
CA THR A 273 13.47 21.22 20.52
C THR A 273 12.18 22.00 20.23
N GLY A 274 11.01 21.38 20.38
CA GLY A 274 9.70 21.99 20.22
C GLY A 274 9.19 22.09 18.78
N THR A 275 9.93 21.54 17.80
CA THR A 275 9.47 21.49 16.41
C THR A 275 8.91 20.09 16.14
N ALA A 276 7.64 20.00 15.76
CA ALA A 276 7.02 18.73 15.40
C ALA A 276 7.69 18.11 14.15
N LEU A 277 7.92 16.81 14.17
CA LEU A 277 8.50 16.06 13.05
C LEU A 277 7.42 15.58 12.09
N GLU A 278 6.62 16.53 11.64
CA GLU A 278 5.49 16.35 10.71
C GLU A 278 5.98 16.05 9.29
N GLY A 279 5.23 15.22 8.55
CA GLY A 279 5.56 14.95 7.14
C GLY A 279 4.71 13.84 6.53
N GLU A 280 5.21 13.35 5.41
CA GLU A 280 4.57 12.26 4.67
C GLU A 280 4.83 10.91 5.36
N TYR A 281 3.75 10.11 5.46
CA TYR A 281 3.80 8.75 5.96
C TYR A 281 2.86 7.85 5.16
N LEU A 282 3.17 6.56 5.12
CA LEU A 282 2.30 5.51 4.61
C LEU A 282 1.83 4.64 5.78
N PHE A 283 0.53 4.58 6.00
CA PHE A 283 -0.11 3.67 6.95
C PHE A 283 -0.57 2.40 6.23
N VAL A 284 -0.26 1.23 6.81
CA VAL A 284 -0.70 -0.08 6.30
C VAL A 284 -1.26 -0.89 7.44
N LEU A 285 -2.47 -1.43 7.25
CA LEU A 285 -3.15 -2.32 8.19
C LEU A 285 -3.51 -3.63 7.50
N THR A 286 -3.08 -4.77 8.07
CA THR A 286 -3.32 -6.10 7.50
C THR A 286 -3.80 -7.09 8.57
N GLU A 287 -4.49 -8.14 8.14
CA GLU A 287 -4.70 -9.31 8.97
C GLU A 287 -3.40 -10.13 9.09
N VAL A 288 -3.23 -10.77 10.23
CA VAL A 288 -2.15 -11.72 10.50
C VAL A 288 -2.77 -13.08 10.78
N PRO A 289 -2.27 -14.15 10.14
CA PRO A 289 -2.78 -15.50 10.36
C PRO A 289 -2.61 -16.01 11.80
#